data_157ee7c8d7b72a44a93ecaa06d0d5245
#
_entry.id   157ee7c8d7b72a44a93ecaa06d0d5245
#
_cell.length_a   1.000
_cell.length_b   1.000
_cell.length_c   1.000
_cell.angle_alpha   90.00
_cell.angle_beta   90.00
_cell.angle_gamma   90.00
#
_symmetry.space_group_name_H-M   'P 1'
#
loop_
_entity.id
_entity.type
_entity.pdbx_description
1 polymer ?
#
loop_
_entity_poly.entity_id
_entity_poly.type
_entity_poly.pdbx_seq_one_letter_code
_entity_poly.pdbx_strand_id
1 'polypeptide(L)'
;MIINHPHLGPRGASEFTILGDASLINRPDWQAGDADDAFYNYQYLRDNPAGLHRELWFHEQGDRSWLVVTRDTVTHAVIAVALASDVAKAVKAKTAQKTATKKVAAKKTATKRTAAKKTPAKKTATKGNAT
;
A
#
# COMPACT_ATOMS: atom_id res chain seq x y z
N MET A 1 2.26 -19.91 -24.00
CA MET A 1 2.89 -19.49 -22.73
C MET A 1 2.37 -20.37 -21.61
N ILE A 2 3.25 -20.86 -20.74
CA ILE A 2 2.91 -21.70 -19.59
C ILE A 2 3.08 -20.88 -18.32
N ILE A 3 2.13 -21.01 -17.37
CA ILE A 3 2.12 -20.31 -16.09
C ILE A 3 2.19 -21.37 -14.99
N ASN A 4 3.09 -21.18 -14.04
CA ASN A 4 3.19 -22.05 -12.87
C ASN A 4 2.17 -21.62 -11.82
N HIS A 5 0.98 -22.22 -11.82
CA HIS A 5 -0.05 -21.94 -10.84
C HIS A 5 0.38 -22.46 -9.46
N PRO A 6 0.24 -21.65 -8.37
CA PRO A 6 0.74 -22.02 -7.03
C PRO A 6 0.19 -23.34 -6.48
N HIS A 7 -1.05 -23.72 -6.83
CA HIS A 7 -1.69 -24.93 -6.33
C HIS A 7 -1.78 -26.05 -7.37
N LEU A 8 -1.85 -25.71 -8.66
CA LEU A 8 -2.16 -26.67 -9.73
C LEU A 8 -0.95 -27.00 -10.63
N GLY A 9 0.20 -26.36 -10.38
CA GLY A 9 1.38 -26.53 -11.21
C GLY A 9 1.28 -25.85 -12.57
N PRO A 10 1.98 -26.38 -13.62
CA PRO A 10 2.03 -25.72 -14.93
C PRO A 10 0.66 -25.78 -15.63
N ARG A 11 0.19 -24.60 -16.09
CA ARG A 11 -1.08 -24.40 -16.80
C ARG A 11 -0.88 -23.56 -18.05
N GLY A 12 -1.74 -23.77 -19.04
CA GLY A 12 -1.77 -22.96 -20.26
C GLY A 12 -2.31 -21.54 -20.00
N ALA A 13 -1.70 -20.54 -20.60
CA ALA A 13 -2.19 -19.17 -20.45
C ALA A 13 -3.61 -18.95 -20.98
N SER A 14 -4.06 -19.81 -21.89
CA SER A 14 -5.44 -19.79 -22.43
C SER A 14 -6.52 -20.15 -21.41
N GLU A 15 -6.16 -20.74 -20.27
CA GLU A 15 -7.08 -21.05 -19.18
C GLU A 15 -7.43 -19.82 -18.33
N PHE A 16 -6.73 -18.70 -18.54
CA PHE A 16 -6.81 -17.49 -17.72
C PHE A 16 -7.37 -16.30 -18.50
N THR A 17 -8.19 -15.52 -17.80
CA THR A 17 -8.64 -14.20 -18.26
C THR A 17 -7.85 -13.11 -17.57
N ILE A 18 -7.25 -12.20 -18.37
CA ILE A 18 -6.44 -11.09 -17.88
C ILE A 18 -7.36 -9.91 -17.58
N LEU A 19 -7.39 -9.46 -16.32
CA LEU A 19 -8.18 -8.31 -15.92
C LEU A 19 -7.43 -6.97 -16.07
N GLY A 20 -6.10 -7.00 -16.03
CA GLY A 20 -5.22 -5.83 -16.13
C GLY A 20 -4.32 -5.67 -14.91
N ASP A 21 -4.09 -4.44 -14.48
CA ASP A 21 -3.15 -4.10 -13.41
C ASP A 21 -3.52 -4.73 -12.05
N ALA A 22 -2.52 -5.22 -11.32
CA ALA A 22 -2.69 -5.78 -9.98
C ALA A 22 -3.04 -4.73 -8.91
N SER A 23 -2.97 -3.43 -9.20
CA SER A 23 -3.44 -2.35 -8.31
C SER A 23 -4.92 -2.47 -7.97
N LEU A 24 -5.70 -3.16 -8.82
CA LEU A 24 -7.12 -3.46 -8.60
C LEU A 24 -7.41 -4.27 -7.32
N ILE A 25 -6.40 -4.92 -6.73
CA ILE A 25 -6.53 -5.57 -5.40
C ILE A 25 -6.76 -4.54 -4.28
N ASN A 26 -6.26 -3.32 -4.45
CA ASN A 26 -6.29 -2.26 -3.45
C ASN A 26 -7.47 -1.30 -3.69
N ARG A 27 -8.68 -1.76 -3.41
CA ARG A 27 -9.87 -0.91 -3.53
C ARG A 27 -9.79 0.24 -2.51
N PRO A 28 -10.05 1.52 -2.92
CA PRO A 28 -10.09 2.67 -2.03
C PRO A 28 -11.17 2.56 -0.95
N ASP A 29 -10.97 3.28 0.16
CA ASP A 29 -11.98 3.42 1.20
C ASP A 29 -13.01 4.50 0.76
N TRP A 30 -14.29 4.11 0.70
CA TRP A 30 -15.39 4.98 0.31
C TRP A 30 -15.74 6.03 1.37
N GLN A 31 -15.25 5.86 2.61
CA GLN A 31 -15.45 6.81 3.72
C GLN A 31 -14.33 7.85 3.85
N ALA A 32 -13.29 7.75 3.03
CA ALA A 32 -12.19 8.73 3.03
C ALA A 32 -12.65 10.08 2.47
N GLY A 33 -12.05 11.17 2.95
CA GLY A 33 -12.41 12.52 2.51
C GLY A 33 -12.05 12.83 1.05
N ASP A 34 -11.16 12.02 0.46
CA ASP A 34 -10.71 12.06 -0.95
C ASP A 34 -11.25 10.88 -1.78
N ALA A 35 -12.37 10.28 -1.34
CA ALA A 35 -12.91 9.06 -1.94
C ALA A 35 -13.18 9.21 -3.44
N ASP A 36 -13.72 10.32 -3.90
CA ASP A 36 -14.08 10.53 -5.31
C ASP A 36 -12.85 10.50 -6.22
N ASP A 37 -11.80 11.22 -5.87
CA ASP A 37 -10.53 11.23 -6.62
C ASP A 37 -9.84 9.87 -6.57
N ALA A 38 -9.84 9.23 -5.41
CA ALA A 38 -9.27 7.90 -5.23
C ALA A 38 -10.00 6.84 -6.06
N PHE A 39 -11.33 6.88 -6.12
CA PHE A 39 -12.13 5.98 -6.96
C PHE A 39 -12.00 6.28 -8.45
N TYR A 40 -11.88 7.56 -8.85
CA TYR A 40 -11.59 7.92 -10.22
C TYR A 40 -10.26 7.32 -10.70
N ASN A 41 -9.20 7.50 -9.91
CA ASN A 41 -7.89 6.93 -10.20
C ASN A 41 -7.95 5.39 -10.24
N TYR A 42 -8.62 4.77 -9.27
CA TYR A 42 -8.79 3.32 -9.21
C TYR A 42 -9.55 2.76 -10.41
N GLN A 43 -10.56 3.45 -10.91
CA GLN A 43 -11.41 2.97 -12.00
C GLN A 43 -10.81 3.22 -13.37
N TYR A 44 -10.18 4.38 -13.59
CA TYR A 44 -9.82 4.85 -14.94
C TYR A 44 -8.32 4.91 -15.21
N LEU A 45 -7.50 5.15 -14.19
CA LEU A 45 -6.05 5.25 -14.38
C LEU A 45 -5.37 3.90 -14.18
N ARG A 46 -4.57 3.49 -15.15
CA ARG A 46 -3.79 2.24 -15.12
C ARG A 46 -2.36 2.50 -15.58
N ASP A 47 -1.42 1.91 -14.85
CA ASP A 47 -0.03 1.87 -15.29
C ASP A 47 0.14 0.74 -16.31
N ASN A 48 0.81 1.03 -17.41
CA ASN A 48 1.20 0.04 -18.41
C ASN A 48 2.65 0.29 -18.83
N PRO A 49 3.63 -0.03 -17.97
CA PRO A 49 5.04 0.20 -18.24
C PRO A 49 5.58 -0.77 -19.30
N ALA A 50 6.56 -0.33 -20.07
CA ALA A 50 7.41 -1.22 -20.83
C ALA A 50 8.40 -1.89 -19.87
N GLY A 51 8.39 -3.23 -19.80
CA GLY A 51 9.20 -4.03 -18.87
C GLY A 51 8.39 -4.69 -17.77
N LEU A 52 8.91 -4.68 -16.55
CA LEU A 52 8.31 -5.40 -15.44
C LEU A 52 6.96 -4.83 -15.05
N HIS A 53 5.92 -5.66 -15.15
CA HIS A 53 4.54 -5.32 -14.79
C HIS A 53 3.89 -6.42 -13.95
N ARG A 54 2.95 -6.03 -13.10
CA ARG A 54 2.15 -6.95 -12.29
C ARG A 54 0.70 -6.89 -12.74
N GLU A 55 0.17 -8.04 -13.13
CA GLU A 55 -1.16 -8.17 -13.69
C GLU A 55 -2.04 -9.03 -12.79
N LEU A 56 -3.34 -8.74 -12.79
CA LEU A 56 -4.36 -9.55 -12.12
C LEU A 56 -5.00 -10.47 -13.15
N TRP A 57 -4.88 -11.78 -12.92
CA TRP A 57 -5.38 -12.83 -13.80
C TRP A 57 -6.41 -13.69 -13.06
N PHE A 58 -7.44 -14.09 -13.74
CA PHE A 58 -8.47 -15.00 -13.23
C PHE A 58 -8.37 -16.36 -13.91
N HIS A 59 -8.30 -17.44 -13.13
CA HIS A 59 -8.27 -18.80 -13.66
C HIS A 59 -9.68 -19.27 -13.98
N GLU A 60 -10.19 -18.89 -15.14
CA GLU A 60 -11.58 -19.09 -15.54
C GLU A 60 -11.90 -20.57 -15.78
N GLN A 61 -10.99 -21.30 -16.44
CA GLN A 61 -11.19 -22.69 -16.83
C GLN A 61 -10.64 -23.71 -15.82
N GLY A 62 -10.38 -23.28 -14.57
CA GLY A 62 -9.84 -24.14 -13.53
C GLY A 62 -10.46 -23.92 -12.15
N ASP A 63 -9.62 -23.64 -11.16
CA ASP A 63 -10.03 -23.48 -9.76
C ASP A 63 -10.68 -22.13 -9.43
N ARG A 64 -10.86 -21.26 -10.42
CA ARG A 64 -11.47 -19.93 -10.30
C ARG A 64 -10.73 -19.01 -9.32
N SER A 65 -9.44 -19.24 -9.13
CA SER A 65 -8.60 -18.41 -8.29
C SER A 65 -8.16 -17.13 -8.99
N TRP A 66 -7.89 -16.09 -8.20
CA TRP A 66 -7.27 -14.85 -8.65
C TRP A 66 -5.76 -14.91 -8.41
N LEU A 67 -4.99 -14.61 -9.44
CA LEU A 67 -3.53 -14.61 -9.41
C LEU A 67 -2.97 -13.22 -9.68
N VAL A 68 -1.86 -12.91 -9.05
CA VAL A 68 -0.97 -11.81 -9.44
C VAL A 68 0.18 -12.41 -10.22
N VAL A 69 0.21 -12.11 -11.52
CA VAL A 69 1.28 -12.54 -12.43
C VAL A 69 2.23 -11.38 -12.63
N THR A 70 3.49 -11.57 -12.30
CA THR A 70 4.56 -10.63 -12.59
C THR A 70 5.24 -11.07 -13.87
N ARG A 71 5.15 -10.25 -14.91
CA ARG A 71 5.77 -10.52 -16.21
C ARG A 71 6.47 -9.29 -16.77
N ASP A 72 7.33 -9.53 -17.73
CA ASP A 72 7.89 -8.48 -18.57
C ASP A 72 6.97 -8.28 -19.79
N THR A 73 6.49 -7.06 -19.99
CA THR A 73 5.56 -6.72 -21.08
C THR A 73 6.25 -6.65 -22.45
N VAL A 74 7.57 -6.51 -22.49
CA VAL A 74 8.37 -6.45 -23.74
C VAL A 74 8.73 -7.86 -24.23
N THR A 75 9.26 -8.69 -23.30
CA THR A 75 9.71 -10.05 -23.65
C THR A 75 8.61 -11.11 -23.45
N HIS A 76 7.52 -10.74 -22.78
CA HIS A 76 6.43 -11.63 -22.35
C HIS A 76 6.86 -12.76 -21.40
N ALA A 77 8.04 -12.65 -20.79
CA ALA A 77 8.52 -13.65 -19.83
C ALA A 77 7.74 -13.53 -18.49
N VAL A 78 7.20 -14.65 -18.02
CA VAL A 78 6.58 -14.74 -16.68
C VAL A 78 7.68 -14.98 -15.65
N ILE A 79 7.79 -14.06 -14.68
CA ILE A 79 8.83 -14.07 -13.67
C ILE A 79 8.33 -14.69 -12.37
N ALA A 80 7.12 -14.32 -11.94
CA ALA A 80 6.54 -14.82 -10.70
C ALA A 80 5.01 -14.90 -10.80
N VAL A 81 4.43 -15.87 -10.09
CA VAL A 81 2.98 -16.04 -9.95
C VAL A 81 2.67 -16.24 -8.47
N ALA A 82 1.69 -15.50 -7.96
CA ALA A 82 1.25 -15.59 -6.56
C ALA A 82 -0.29 -15.51 -6.49
N LEU A 83 -0.88 -16.09 -5.44
CA LEU A 83 -2.31 -15.90 -5.19
C LEU A 83 -2.61 -14.44 -4.83
N ALA A 84 -3.64 -13.86 -5.43
CA ALA A 84 -4.05 -12.50 -5.14
C ALA A 84 -4.45 -12.32 -3.68
N SER A 85 -5.03 -13.34 -3.04
CA SER A 85 -5.38 -13.36 -1.62
C SER A 85 -4.16 -13.16 -0.71
N ASP A 86 -3.04 -13.81 -1.03
CA ASP A 86 -1.83 -13.73 -0.21
C ASP A 86 -1.11 -12.41 -0.40
N VAL A 87 -1.11 -11.90 -1.63
CA VAL A 87 -0.62 -10.55 -1.94
C VAL A 87 -1.45 -9.50 -1.19
N ALA A 88 -2.77 -9.61 -1.18
CA ALA A 88 -3.67 -8.69 -0.47
C ALA A 88 -3.43 -8.70 1.05
N LYS A 89 -3.25 -9.89 1.64
CA LYS A 89 -2.89 -10.03 3.08
C LYS A 89 -1.56 -9.37 3.39
N ALA A 90 -0.54 -9.59 2.55
CA ALA A 90 0.78 -9.00 2.73
C ALA A 90 0.75 -7.46 2.64
N VAL A 91 -0.03 -6.90 1.71
CA VAL A 91 -0.22 -5.45 1.59
C VAL A 91 -0.90 -4.89 2.83
N LYS A 92 -2.00 -5.50 3.29
CA LYS A 92 -2.71 -5.08 4.51
C LYS A 92 -1.81 -5.13 5.75
N ALA A 93 -0.99 -6.18 5.90
CA ALA A 93 -0.04 -6.30 7.01
C ALA A 93 1.01 -5.18 6.99
N LYS A 94 1.57 -4.85 5.82
CA LYS A 94 2.54 -3.73 5.66
C LYS A 94 1.91 -2.38 5.97
N THR A 95 0.66 -2.15 5.55
CA THR A 95 -0.08 -0.91 5.81
C THR A 95 -0.34 -0.76 7.31
N ALA A 96 -0.77 -1.81 8.01
CA ALA A 96 -1.00 -1.80 9.45
C ALA A 96 0.29 -1.50 10.24
N GLN A 97 1.43 -2.08 9.85
CA GLN A 97 2.74 -1.77 10.47
C GLN A 97 3.14 -0.31 10.25
N LYS A 98 2.96 0.23 9.04
CA LYS A 98 3.30 1.63 8.74
C LYS A 98 2.45 2.62 9.55
N THR A 99 1.18 2.31 9.76
CA THR A 99 0.26 3.13 10.56
C THR A 99 0.63 3.09 12.05
N ALA A 100 1.00 1.92 12.58
CA ALA A 100 1.45 1.76 13.96
C ALA A 100 2.75 2.55 14.23
N THR A 101 3.72 2.47 13.34
CA THR A 101 5.01 3.19 13.45
C THR A 101 4.80 4.70 13.39
N LYS A 102 3.90 5.20 12.52
CA LYS A 102 3.58 6.62 12.42
C LYS A 102 2.89 7.15 13.68
N LYS A 103 2.02 6.34 14.31
CA LYS A 103 1.32 6.69 15.56
C LYS A 103 2.29 6.76 16.76
N VAL A 104 3.29 5.89 16.81
CA VAL A 104 4.33 5.90 17.86
C VAL A 104 5.26 7.10 17.70
N ALA A 105 5.66 7.45 16.47
CA ALA A 105 6.48 8.62 16.19
C ALA A 105 5.77 9.93 16.54
N ALA A 106 4.48 10.07 16.20
CA ALA A 106 3.67 11.23 16.54
C ALA A 106 3.49 11.40 18.07
N LYS A 107 3.35 10.28 18.82
CA LYS A 107 3.23 10.31 20.28
C LYS A 107 4.53 10.75 20.96
N LYS A 108 5.71 10.34 20.44
CA LYS A 108 7.03 10.78 20.95
C LYS A 108 7.28 12.27 20.75
N THR A 109 6.84 12.85 19.63
CA THR A 109 6.99 14.29 19.35
C THR A 109 6.07 15.16 20.22
N ALA A 110 4.86 14.70 20.51
CA ALA A 110 3.91 15.40 21.40
C ALA A 110 4.45 15.46 22.84
N THR A 111 4.99 14.36 23.37
CA THR A 111 5.54 14.29 24.74
C THR A 111 6.78 15.19 24.93
N LYS A 112 7.60 15.39 23.87
CA LYS A 112 8.79 16.26 23.93
C LYS A 112 8.45 17.75 23.91
N ARG A 113 7.29 18.15 23.37
CA ARG A 113 6.84 19.55 23.34
C ARG A 113 6.23 20.02 24.67
N THR A 114 5.67 19.12 25.48
CA THR A 114 5.10 19.46 26.81
C THR A 114 6.16 19.59 27.90
N ALA A 115 7.33 18.96 27.75
CA ALA A 115 8.43 19.05 28.72
C ALA A 115 9.26 20.35 28.62
N ALA A 116 9.18 21.09 27.50
CA ALA A 116 9.96 22.32 27.28
C ALA A 116 9.28 23.62 27.74
N LYS A 117 8.08 23.55 28.32
CA LYS A 117 7.30 24.77 28.71
C LYS A 117 7.15 24.97 30.21
N LYS A 118 8.09 24.51 31.01
CA LYS A 118 8.09 24.74 32.47
C LYS A 118 9.46 25.25 32.95
N THR A 119 9.72 26.54 32.71
CA THR A 119 10.72 27.30 33.47
C THR A 119 10.04 28.56 34.06
N PRO A 120 9.98 28.76 35.37
CA PRO A 120 9.38 29.94 35.96
C PRO A 120 10.37 31.12 35.94
N ALA A 121 9.90 32.28 35.47
CA ALA A 121 10.63 33.54 35.53
C ALA A 121 10.84 33.96 37.00
N LYS A 122 12.10 34.13 37.38
CA LYS A 122 12.51 34.66 38.69
C LYS A 122 12.36 36.19 38.67
N LYS A 123 11.49 36.69 39.53
CA LYS A 123 11.21 38.11 39.78
C LYS A 123 12.33 38.71 40.63
N THR A 124 13.15 39.59 40.09
CA THR A 124 14.07 40.42 40.90
C THR A 124 13.42 41.79 41.15
N ALA A 125 13.17 42.06 42.43
CA ALA A 125 12.78 43.37 42.91
C ALA A 125 14.03 44.21 43.17
N THR A 126 14.15 45.36 42.53
CA THR A 126 15.15 46.38 42.89
C THR A 126 14.45 47.52 43.65
N LYS A 127 14.94 47.71 44.86
CA LYS A 127 14.50 48.72 45.80
C LYS A 127 15.25 50.01 45.46
N GLY A 128 14.53 51.10 45.08
CA GLY A 128 15.13 52.40 44.95
C GLY A 128 15.11 53.11 46.30
N ASN A 129 16.19 53.80 46.58
CA ASN A 129 16.25 54.70 47.75
C ASN A 129 16.42 56.12 47.28
N ALA A 130 15.75 57.00 48.03
CA ALA A 130 15.64 58.44 47.86
C ALA A 130 16.92 59.20 48.19
N THR A 131 17.09 60.31 47.61
CA THR A 131 17.27 61.65 48.31
C THR A 131 16.98 62.72 47.31
#